data_cd8252b6b32eb190d623a5385ff0cb8b
#
_entry.id   cd8252b6b32eb190d623a5385ff0cb8b
#
_cell.length_a   1.000
_cell.length_b   1.000
_cell.length_c   1.000
_cell.angle_alpha   90.00
_cell.angle_beta   90.00
_cell.angle_gamma   90.00
#
_symmetry.space_group_name_H-M   'P 1'
#
loop_
_entity.id
_entity.type
_entity.pdbx_description
1 polymer ?
#
loop_
_entity_poly.entity_id
_entity_poly.type
_entity_poly.pdbx_seq_one_letter_code
_entity_poly.pdbx_strand_id
1 'polypeptide(L)'
;MKKRLRIEYFLVAAVMLLLFVGSIAATNFFFQKEMVAQQETYLRRKNTLLTDQLPPSVFEKGQLTNQQQLLVTHALDDAEERVTLLQKNGTVFFDSSQNEPLESHKKRPEIAAVLSGATYGSALRKSKTLNKELLYVATPVLKSGEIVGIIRISEQTALFSKNIQSFRRYIIFTFGILFLLITLFIFLLLRQKNQPLVTVLPILKRMLKHPDENRSIIQQSSEWNELYETINLLSQQVSQTYKAYTSADEQFHELLDELMIGVFIIDTQGRLRLLNPKMQEMLGLSAKNMQSNYLEVIQDADLIHLIHQVVAEKNSLHQEITVTQGPTPLRLDLSLRYLDDQSANDYQVLGIAYDLTRVRQLEKMQKDFVSNVSHELKTPVTSLLGFTETLIDGAKEDPKVLDQFLHIMQKDAQRLQQLIQEILELSRASATIPYAEQEITLEKFITEILGSYQQQLAAKQLKTVVHGLPESQFFTKYELFYPIVKNLIENAIQYSQENGQITISYAIENQQLRLSVQDTGIGISQKDQERIFERFYRVDKARSRHSGGTGLGLAIVQNYTELLGGKIAIDSHLGLGTTFTITLPLTKKEA
;
A
#
# COMPACT_ATOMS: atom_id res chain seq x y z
N MET A 1 -15.39 -4.27 25.12
CA MET A 1 -16.77 -3.84 24.89
C MET A 1 -17.82 -4.82 25.42
N LYS A 2 -17.86 -6.09 25.04
CA LYS A 2 -18.83 -7.09 25.55
C LYS A 2 -18.86 -7.19 27.09
N LYS A 3 -17.73 -7.02 27.77
CA LYS A 3 -17.62 -7.04 29.24
C LYS A 3 -18.27 -5.79 29.87
N ARG A 4 -18.10 -4.62 29.26
CA ARG A 4 -18.69 -3.35 29.72
C ARG A 4 -20.21 -3.35 29.56
N LEU A 5 -20.74 -3.80 28.42
CA LEU A 5 -22.18 -3.96 28.20
C LEU A 5 -22.81 -4.93 29.19
N ARG A 6 -22.17 -6.05 29.52
CA ARG A 6 -22.65 -6.98 30.56
C ARG A 6 -22.70 -6.33 31.92
N ILE A 7 -21.75 -5.48 32.27
CA ILE A 7 -21.71 -4.73 33.51
C ILE A 7 -22.90 -3.75 33.59
N GLU A 8 -23.18 -3.03 32.49
CA GLU A 8 -24.32 -2.10 32.41
C GLU A 8 -25.65 -2.82 32.61
N TYR A 9 -25.89 -3.95 31.94
CA TYR A 9 -27.08 -4.76 32.14
C TYR A 9 -27.20 -5.30 33.58
N PHE A 10 -26.12 -5.76 34.16
CA PHE A 10 -26.06 -6.24 35.52
C PHE A 10 -26.36 -5.11 36.51
N LEU A 11 -25.81 -3.93 36.30
CA LEU A 11 -26.02 -2.77 37.17
C LEU A 11 -27.47 -2.30 37.13
N VAL A 12 -28.09 -2.25 35.95
CA VAL A 12 -29.52 -1.94 35.82
C VAL A 12 -30.38 -2.97 36.54
N ALA A 13 -30.12 -4.26 36.37
CA ALA A 13 -30.85 -5.33 37.05
C ALA A 13 -30.69 -5.24 38.57
N ALA A 14 -29.49 -4.94 39.07
CA ALA A 14 -29.23 -4.76 40.49
C ALA A 14 -29.97 -3.54 41.08
N VAL A 15 -29.96 -2.41 40.40
CA VAL A 15 -30.70 -1.20 40.80
C VAL A 15 -32.21 -1.46 40.82
N MET A 16 -32.76 -2.12 39.81
CA MET A 16 -34.15 -2.47 39.74
C MET A 16 -34.56 -3.43 40.87
N LEU A 17 -33.71 -4.43 41.17
CA LEU A 17 -33.95 -5.33 42.30
C LEU A 17 -33.96 -4.57 43.64
N LEU A 18 -33.03 -3.63 43.83
CA LEU A 18 -32.95 -2.82 45.04
C LEU A 18 -34.21 -1.93 45.20
N LEU A 19 -34.65 -1.29 44.10
CA LEU A 19 -35.88 -0.51 44.08
C LEU A 19 -37.13 -1.39 44.36
N PHE A 20 -37.19 -2.61 43.83
CA PHE A 20 -38.24 -3.57 44.07
C PHE A 20 -38.31 -3.94 45.56
N VAL A 21 -37.20 -4.34 46.17
CA VAL A 21 -37.11 -4.68 47.58
C VAL A 21 -37.48 -3.48 48.47
N GLY A 22 -36.95 -2.29 48.13
CA GLY A 22 -37.27 -1.06 48.85
C GLY A 22 -38.76 -0.68 48.79
N SER A 23 -39.36 -0.83 47.61
CA SER A 23 -40.78 -0.55 47.42
C SER A 23 -41.69 -1.52 48.23
N ILE A 24 -41.35 -2.81 48.27
CA ILE A 24 -42.08 -3.80 49.11
C ILE A 24 -41.91 -3.46 50.59
N ALA A 25 -40.70 -3.14 51.05
CA ALA A 25 -40.45 -2.78 52.44
C ALA A 25 -41.22 -1.53 52.85
N ALA A 26 -41.23 -0.49 52.04
CA ALA A 26 -41.98 0.74 52.28
C ALA A 26 -43.48 0.48 52.30
N THR A 27 -44.02 -0.24 51.34
CA THR A 27 -45.45 -0.58 51.29
C THR A 27 -45.86 -1.39 52.52
N ASN A 28 -45.06 -2.38 52.92
CA ASN A 28 -45.35 -3.18 54.10
C ASN A 28 -45.31 -2.33 55.37
N PHE A 29 -44.35 -1.41 55.49
CA PHE A 29 -44.31 -0.50 56.68
C PHE A 29 -45.51 0.43 56.76
N PHE A 30 -45.86 1.11 55.67
CA PHE A 30 -47.01 2.00 55.63
C PHE A 30 -48.35 1.24 55.87
N PHE A 31 -48.46 0.07 55.25
CA PHE A 31 -49.68 -0.75 55.41
C PHE A 31 -49.88 -1.22 56.85
N GLN A 32 -48.83 -1.72 57.53
CA GLN A 32 -48.92 -2.11 58.92
C GLN A 32 -49.32 -0.94 59.82
N LYS A 33 -48.76 0.23 59.62
CA LYS A 33 -49.04 1.44 60.36
C LYS A 33 -50.53 1.85 60.22
N GLU A 34 -51.00 1.86 58.97
CA GLU A 34 -52.38 2.23 58.65
C GLU A 34 -53.39 1.24 59.24
N MET A 35 -53.11 -0.05 59.17
CA MET A 35 -53.99 -1.09 59.70
C MET A 35 -54.11 -1.04 61.22
N VAL A 36 -53.00 -0.81 61.92
CA VAL A 36 -53.02 -0.62 63.38
C VAL A 36 -53.87 0.60 63.76
N ALA A 37 -53.73 1.71 63.03
CA ALA A 37 -54.51 2.93 63.28
C ALA A 37 -56.00 2.74 63.03
N GLN A 38 -56.37 1.99 61.98
CA GLN A 38 -57.78 1.66 61.71
C GLN A 38 -58.38 0.74 62.80
N GLN A 39 -57.64 -0.29 63.22
CA GLN A 39 -58.07 -1.19 64.30
C GLN A 39 -58.22 -0.44 65.63
N GLU A 40 -57.27 0.46 65.94
CA GLU A 40 -57.36 1.31 67.13
C GLU A 40 -58.60 2.17 67.08
N THR A 41 -58.91 2.78 65.94
CA THR A 41 -60.13 3.59 65.77
C THR A 41 -61.42 2.75 65.96
N TYR A 42 -61.39 1.54 65.40
CA TYR A 42 -62.51 0.59 65.57
C TYR A 42 -62.77 0.23 67.06
N LEU A 43 -61.71 -0.22 67.76
CA LEU A 43 -61.79 -0.59 69.17
C LEU A 43 -62.19 0.60 70.07
N ARG A 44 -61.72 1.79 69.75
CA ARG A 44 -62.08 3.03 70.41
C ARG A 44 -63.60 3.31 70.31
N ARG A 45 -64.18 3.22 69.11
CA ARG A 45 -65.62 3.38 68.89
C ARG A 45 -66.43 2.37 69.71
N LYS A 46 -65.93 1.14 69.70
CA LYS A 46 -66.61 0.05 70.48
C LYS A 46 -66.54 0.29 71.97
N ASN A 47 -65.42 0.76 72.50
CA ASN A 47 -65.31 1.21 73.88
C ASN A 47 -66.33 2.33 74.23
N THR A 48 -66.47 3.31 73.34
CA THR A 48 -67.38 4.42 73.51
C THR A 48 -68.87 3.91 73.61
N LEU A 49 -69.20 3.01 72.67
CA LEU A 49 -70.56 2.39 72.70
C LEU A 49 -70.84 1.63 74.01
N LEU A 50 -69.82 0.90 74.52
CA LEU A 50 -69.96 0.22 75.82
C LEU A 50 -70.07 1.21 77.00
N THR A 51 -69.34 2.35 76.90
CA THR A 51 -69.45 3.41 77.92
C THR A 51 -70.84 4.01 78.02
N ASP A 52 -71.51 4.18 76.86
CA ASP A 52 -72.88 4.71 76.78
C ASP A 52 -73.94 3.72 77.31
N GLN A 53 -73.67 2.42 77.24
CA GLN A 53 -74.56 1.37 77.66
C GLN A 53 -74.40 0.97 79.15
N LEU A 54 -73.23 1.25 79.71
CA LEU A 54 -72.93 0.90 81.09
C LEU A 54 -73.05 2.13 82.03
N PRO A 55 -73.96 2.17 83.00
CA PRO A 55 -74.10 3.30 83.91
C PRO A 55 -72.83 3.46 84.77
N PRO A 56 -72.36 4.68 85.03
CA PRO A 56 -71.15 4.95 85.84
C PRO A 56 -71.14 4.31 87.21
N SER A 57 -72.32 4.07 87.82
CA SER A 57 -72.47 3.42 89.10
C SER A 57 -71.97 1.98 89.16
N VAL A 58 -71.84 1.28 88.03
CA VAL A 58 -71.25 -0.07 87.91
C VAL A 58 -69.76 -0.05 88.23
N PHE A 59 -69.05 0.97 87.77
CA PHE A 59 -67.59 1.13 87.98
C PHE A 59 -67.32 1.58 89.46
N GLU A 60 -68.22 2.33 90.08
CA GLU A 60 -68.14 2.69 91.50
C GLU A 60 -68.29 1.48 92.38
N LYS A 61 -69.31 0.62 92.11
CA LYS A 61 -69.62 -0.58 92.91
C LYS A 61 -68.65 -1.75 92.60
N GLY A 62 -68.03 -1.79 91.47
CA GLY A 62 -67.16 -2.88 91.06
C GLY A 62 -67.89 -4.22 90.85
N GLN A 63 -69.17 -4.19 90.49
CA GLN A 63 -69.96 -5.39 90.24
C GLN A 63 -70.94 -5.19 89.10
N LEU A 64 -71.09 -6.22 88.27
CA LEU A 64 -72.01 -6.28 87.16
C LEU A 64 -73.22 -7.11 87.52
N THR A 65 -74.43 -6.69 87.13
CA THR A 65 -75.61 -7.54 87.15
C THR A 65 -75.52 -8.57 86.00
N ASN A 66 -76.18 -9.69 86.10
CA ASN A 66 -76.25 -10.72 85.07
C ASN A 66 -76.65 -10.15 83.70
N GLN A 67 -77.55 -9.18 83.68
CA GLN A 67 -78.02 -8.55 82.45
C GLN A 67 -76.88 -7.65 81.79
N GLN A 68 -76.11 -6.92 82.64
CA GLN A 68 -75.01 -6.11 82.23
C GLN A 68 -73.82 -6.98 81.75
N GLN A 69 -73.60 -8.13 82.40
CA GLN A 69 -72.58 -9.08 81.99
C GLN A 69 -72.90 -9.68 80.63
N LEU A 70 -74.14 -10.04 80.35
CA LEU A 70 -74.65 -10.50 79.09
C LEU A 70 -74.47 -9.42 78.02
N LEU A 71 -74.78 -8.17 78.34
CA LEU A 71 -74.63 -7.03 77.43
C LEU A 71 -73.13 -6.81 77.01
N VAL A 72 -72.23 -6.85 77.99
CA VAL A 72 -70.76 -6.73 77.70
C VAL A 72 -70.29 -7.91 76.90
N THR A 73 -70.80 -9.13 77.17
CA THR A 73 -70.36 -10.32 76.42
C THR A 73 -70.95 -10.34 75.02
N HIS A 74 -72.17 -9.88 74.82
CA HIS A 74 -72.79 -9.76 73.49
C HIS A 74 -72.26 -8.61 72.66
N ALA A 75 -71.58 -7.61 73.25
CA ALA A 75 -70.91 -6.54 72.56
C ALA A 75 -69.58 -6.99 71.93
N LEU A 76 -69.12 -8.19 72.18
CA LEU A 76 -67.99 -8.82 71.56
C LEU A 76 -68.42 -9.50 70.25
N ASP A 77 -67.96 -9.00 69.12
CA ASP A 77 -68.33 -9.54 67.80
C ASP A 77 -67.54 -10.82 67.46
N ASP A 78 -66.40 -11.03 68.10
CA ASP A 78 -65.55 -12.15 67.85
C ASP A 78 -65.04 -12.82 69.14
N ALA A 79 -64.82 -14.12 69.08
CA ALA A 79 -64.31 -14.92 70.23
C ALA A 79 -62.88 -14.53 70.64
N GLU A 80 -62.19 -13.70 69.84
CA GLU A 80 -60.82 -13.21 70.09
C GLU A 80 -60.79 -11.79 70.67
N GLU A 81 -61.90 -11.10 70.73
CA GLU A 81 -62.03 -9.83 71.45
C GLU A 81 -62.20 -10.10 72.97
N ARG A 82 -61.54 -9.22 73.71
CA ARG A 82 -61.60 -9.30 75.18
C ARG A 82 -61.90 -7.94 75.74
N VAL A 83 -62.91 -7.88 76.61
CA VAL A 83 -63.25 -6.69 77.37
C VAL A 83 -62.83 -6.87 78.82
N THR A 84 -62.21 -5.84 79.36
CA THR A 84 -61.80 -5.74 80.74
C THR A 84 -62.33 -4.44 81.29
N LEU A 85 -63.09 -4.52 82.44
CA LEU A 85 -63.58 -3.36 83.11
C LEU A 85 -62.79 -3.12 84.39
N LEU A 86 -62.39 -1.86 84.60
CA LEU A 86 -61.52 -1.48 85.69
C LEU A 86 -62.16 -0.33 86.48
N GLN A 87 -61.92 -0.33 87.76
CA GLN A 87 -62.23 0.80 88.65
C GLN A 87 -61.20 1.92 88.50
N LYS A 88 -61.45 3.15 88.99
CA LYS A 88 -60.56 4.30 88.98
C LYS A 88 -59.14 3.98 89.54
N ASN A 89 -59.01 3.08 90.51
CA ASN A 89 -57.75 2.64 91.07
C ASN A 89 -56.96 1.65 90.19
N GLY A 90 -57.52 1.22 89.05
CA GLY A 90 -56.92 0.25 88.14
C GLY A 90 -57.15 -1.21 88.51
N THR A 91 -58.00 -1.49 89.50
CA THR A 91 -58.40 -2.85 89.88
C THR A 91 -59.36 -3.37 88.84
N VAL A 92 -59.14 -4.57 88.30
CA VAL A 92 -60.06 -5.23 87.39
C VAL A 92 -61.19 -5.91 88.18
N PHE A 93 -62.42 -5.63 87.84
CA PHE A 93 -63.56 -6.25 88.44
C PHE A 93 -64.38 -7.16 87.51
N PHE A 94 -64.08 -7.03 86.21
CA PHE A 94 -64.64 -7.92 85.20
C PHE A 94 -63.64 -8.10 84.03
N ASP A 95 -63.51 -9.31 83.58
CA ASP A 95 -62.74 -9.66 82.38
C ASP A 95 -63.45 -10.80 81.64
N SER A 96 -63.75 -10.60 80.34
CA SER A 96 -64.52 -11.57 79.56
C SER A 96 -63.84 -12.93 79.36
N SER A 97 -62.56 -13.03 79.68
CA SER A 97 -61.77 -14.25 79.45
C SER A 97 -61.28 -14.96 80.70
N GLN A 98 -61.52 -14.46 81.87
CA GLN A 98 -61.09 -15.05 83.17
C GLN A 98 -62.13 -14.87 84.31
N ASN A 99 -62.31 -15.93 85.09
CA ASN A 99 -63.22 -15.92 86.24
C ASN A 99 -62.52 -15.76 87.61
N GLU A 100 -61.16 -15.50 87.61
CA GLU A 100 -60.38 -15.35 88.84
C GLU A 100 -60.06 -13.89 89.19
N PRO A 101 -59.82 -13.55 90.51
CA PRO A 101 -59.51 -12.19 90.91
C PRO A 101 -58.20 -11.71 90.20
N LEU A 102 -58.35 -10.60 89.53
CA LEU A 102 -57.36 -10.07 88.64
C LEU A 102 -56.44 -9.05 89.33
N GLU A 103 -55.08 -9.09 88.98
CA GLU A 103 -54.12 -8.11 89.42
C GLU A 103 -54.46 -6.70 88.94
N SER A 104 -54.02 -5.68 89.64
CA SER A 104 -54.21 -4.29 89.25
C SER A 104 -53.45 -4.00 87.95
N HIS A 105 -54.18 -3.47 86.98
CA HIS A 105 -53.62 -3.09 85.65
C HIS A 105 -53.17 -1.63 85.55
N LYS A 106 -53.07 -0.90 86.68
CA LYS A 106 -52.71 0.54 86.76
C LYS A 106 -51.43 0.92 86.00
N LYS A 107 -50.47 0.02 86.01
CA LYS A 107 -49.18 0.24 85.34
C LYS A 107 -49.16 -0.11 83.84
N ARG A 108 -50.29 -0.52 83.30
CA ARG A 108 -50.35 -0.84 81.82
C ARG A 108 -50.36 0.44 81.03
N PRO A 109 -49.53 0.57 79.90
CA PRO A 109 -49.41 1.82 79.17
C PRO A 109 -50.71 2.42 78.68
N GLU A 110 -51.65 1.57 78.21
CA GLU A 110 -52.98 1.98 77.77
C GLU A 110 -53.82 2.52 78.90
N ILE A 111 -53.71 1.94 80.11
CA ILE A 111 -54.43 2.38 81.29
C ILE A 111 -53.81 3.62 81.94
N ALA A 112 -52.45 3.66 82.00
CA ALA A 112 -51.74 4.78 82.54
C ALA A 112 -51.97 6.07 81.71
N ALA A 113 -52.08 5.96 80.38
CA ALA A 113 -52.42 7.07 79.48
C ALA A 113 -53.83 7.64 79.85
N VAL A 114 -54.79 6.80 80.02
CA VAL A 114 -56.16 7.22 80.43
C VAL A 114 -56.16 7.89 81.81
N LEU A 115 -55.49 7.29 82.80
CA LEU A 115 -55.36 7.84 84.12
C LEU A 115 -54.59 9.18 84.18
N SER A 116 -53.71 9.45 83.23
CA SER A 116 -53.02 10.74 83.09
C SER A 116 -53.85 11.83 82.38
N GLY A 117 -55.15 11.52 82.06
CA GLY A 117 -56.05 12.48 81.43
C GLY A 117 -56.17 12.38 79.90
N ALA A 118 -55.59 11.38 79.26
CA ALA A 118 -55.83 11.16 77.85
C ALA A 118 -57.24 10.70 77.56
N THR A 119 -57.77 11.12 76.40
CA THR A 119 -59.15 10.72 75.96
C THR A 119 -59.26 9.22 75.70
N TYR A 120 -58.15 8.57 75.44
CA TYR A 120 -57.98 7.13 75.31
C TYR A 120 -56.51 6.76 75.43
N GLY A 121 -56.20 5.51 75.69
CA GLY A 121 -54.85 4.97 75.64
C GLY A 121 -54.82 3.72 74.78
N SER A 122 -53.77 3.59 73.96
CA SER A 122 -53.54 2.37 73.15
C SER A 122 -52.17 1.80 73.41
N ALA A 123 -52.06 0.49 73.32
CA ALA A 123 -50.78 -0.20 73.38
C ALA A 123 -50.82 -1.52 72.62
N LEU A 124 -49.81 -1.69 71.73
CA LEU A 124 -49.54 -2.95 71.06
C LEU A 124 -48.50 -3.72 71.89
N ARG A 125 -48.87 -4.85 72.44
CA ARG A 125 -47.95 -5.64 73.29
C ARG A 125 -48.34 -7.11 73.37
N LYS A 126 -47.38 -7.93 73.71
CA LYS A 126 -47.60 -9.36 73.88
C LYS A 126 -48.36 -9.63 75.18
N SER A 127 -49.51 -10.34 75.06
CA SER A 127 -50.28 -10.79 76.22
C SER A 127 -49.50 -11.87 76.97
N LYS A 128 -49.38 -11.71 78.31
CA LYS A 128 -48.77 -12.72 79.17
C LYS A 128 -49.56 -14.00 79.28
N THR A 129 -50.91 -13.89 79.16
CA THR A 129 -51.86 -15.02 79.31
C THR A 129 -52.03 -15.78 77.99
N LEU A 130 -52.08 -15.10 76.87
CA LEU A 130 -52.35 -15.72 75.57
C LEU A 130 -51.07 -15.92 74.72
N ASN A 131 -49.95 -15.39 75.17
CA ASN A 131 -48.66 -15.41 74.45
C ASN A 131 -48.74 -14.89 72.97
N LYS A 132 -49.74 -14.05 72.70
CA LYS A 132 -50.02 -13.43 71.39
C LYS A 132 -49.91 -11.92 71.48
N GLU A 133 -49.59 -11.25 70.40
CA GLU A 133 -49.63 -9.78 70.32
C GLU A 133 -51.09 -9.30 70.23
N LEU A 134 -51.43 -8.44 71.13
CA LEU A 134 -52.77 -7.83 71.20
C LEU A 134 -52.64 -6.31 71.12
N LEU A 135 -53.57 -5.70 70.40
CA LEU A 135 -53.79 -4.26 70.46
C LEU A 135 -54.82 -4.00 71.63
N TYR A 136 -54.37 -3.26 72.59
CA TYR A 136 -55.18 -2.84 73.75
C TYR A 136 -55.57 -1.40 73.51
N VAL A 137 -56.91 -1.10 73.64
CA VAL A 137 -57.45 0.26 73.62
C VAL A 137 -58.30 0.44 74.89
N ALA A 138 -57.96 1.46 75.65
CA ALA A 138 -58.67 1.80 76.92
C ALA A 138 -59.29 3.19 76.79
N THR A 139 -60.48 3.34 77.26
CA THR A 139 -61.23 4.61 77.36
C THR A 139 -61.73 4.87 78.76
N PRO A 140 -61.68 6.13 79.23
CA PRO A 140 -62.26 6.46 80.56
C PRO A 140 -63.76 6.46 80.52
N VAL A 141 -64.39 6.02 81.66
CA VAL A 141 -65.81 6.22 81.95
C VAL A 141 -65.88 7.43 82.85
N LEU A 142 -66.57 8.46 82.39
CA LEU A 142 -66.72 9.73 83.11
C LEU A 142 -68.06 9.89 83.80
N LYS A 143 -68.03 10.46 85.00
CA LYS A 143 -69.23 10.94 85.70
C LYS A 143 -68.97 12.37 86.16
N SER A 144 -69.74 13.31 85.67
CA SER A 144 -69.59 14.74 86.00
C SER A 144 -68.17 15.25 85.73
N GLY A 145 -67.48 14.72 84.69
CA GLY A 145 -66.14 15.10 84.31
C GLY A 145 -64.97 14.36 85.00
N GLU A 146 -65.28 13.56 86.06
CA GLU A 146 -64.28 12.73 86.73
C GLU A 146 -64.26 11.29 86.21
N ILE A 147 -63.07 10.67 86.15
CA ILE A 147 -62.95 9.27 85.78
C ILE A 147 -63.41 8.37 86.93
N VAL A 148 -64.41 7.59 86.69
CA VAL A 148 -64.95 6.63 87.65
C VAL A 148 -64.57 5.19 87.36
N GLY A 149 -64.16 4.91 86.15
CA GLY A 149 -63.70 3.62 85.69
C GLY A 149 -63.08 3.65 84.29
N ILE A 150 -62.59 2.52 83.80
CA ILE A 150 -62.00 2.37 82.54
C ILE A 150 -62.56 1.11 81.85
N ILE A 151 -62.90 1.25 80.58
CA ILE A 151 -63.18 0.13 79.68
C ILE A 151 -61.99 -0.10 78.81
N ARG A 152 -61.52 -1.33 78.76
CA ARG A 152 -60.40 -1.72 77.88
C ARG A 152 -60.89 -2.88 77.01
N ILE A 153 -60.79 -2.68 75.68
CA ILE A 153 -60.96 -3.77 74.72
C ILE A 153 -59.63 -4.14 74.20
N SER A 154 -59.36 -5.40 74.01
CA SER A 154 -58.21 -5.90 73.35
C SER A 154 -58.55 -6.92 72.28
N GLU A 155 -57.86 -6.87 71.16
CA GLU A 155 -58.09 -7.76 70.05
C GLU A 155 -56.72 -8.29 69.54
N GLN A 156 -56.74 -9.51 69.02
CA GLN A 156 -55.50 -10.14 68.53
C GLN A 156 -55.09 -9.58 67.15
N THR A 157 -53.91 -9.07 67.08
CA THR A 157 -53.34 -8.62 65.78
C THR A 157 -53.16 -9.78 64.82
N ALA A 158 -53.13 -11.03 65.24
CA ALA A 158 -52.94 -12.21 64.40
C ALA A 158 -54.13 -12.57 63.49
N LEU A 159 -55.42 -12.19 63.89
CA LEU A 159 -56.55 -12.40 62.99
C LEU A 159 -56.50 -11.56 61.73
N PHE A 160 -56.03 -10.34 61.89
CA PHE A 160 -55.72 -9.49 60.75
C PHE A 160 -54.58 -10.06 59.86
N SER A 161 -53.73 -10.86 60.46
CA SER A 161 -52.55 -11.35 59.71
C SER A 161 -52.90 -12.33 58.55
N LYS A 162 -53.95 -13.15 58.62
CA LYS A 162 -54.31 -14.10 57.55
C LYS A 162 -54.82 -13.39 56.27
N ASN A 163 -55.72 -12.44 56.44
CA ASN A 163 -56.25 -11.65 55.34
C ASN A 163 -55.14 -10.72 54.77
N ILE A 164 -54.37 -10.14 55.69
CA ILE A 164 -53.22 -9.30 55.34
C ILE A 164 -52.16 -10.09 54.63
N GLN A 165 -51.84 -11.33 54.99
CA GLN A 165 -50.89 -12.18 54.32
C GLN A 165 -51.32 -12.50 52.88
N SER A 166 -52.59 -12.71 52.60
CA SER A 166 -53.10 -12.92 51.26
C SER A 166 -52.94 -11.64 50.39
N PHE A 167 -53.37 -10.50 50.95
CA PHE A 167 -53.27 -9.20 50.31
C PHE A 167 -51.82 -8.82 50.05
N ARG A 168 -50.92 -9.06 50.99
CA ARG A 168 -49.45 -8.86 50.81
C ARG A 168 -48.89 -9.73 49.68
N ARG A 169 -49.31 -10.99 49.54
CA ARG A 169 -48.91 -11.85 48.41
C ARG A 169 -49.37 -11.28 47.08
N TYR A 170 -50.59 -10.76 46.99
CA TYR A 170 -51.06 -10.10 45.76
C TYR A 170 -50.27 -8.84 45.44
N ILE A 171 -49.96 -8.00 46.43
CA ILE A 171 -49.14 -6.82 46.24
C ILE A 171 -47.73 -7.21 45.75
N ILE A 172 -47.06 -8.14 46.40
CA ILE A 172 -45.74 -8.61 45.99
C ILE A 172 -45.78 -9.17 44.57
N PHE A 173 -46.79 -9.93 44.21
CA PHE A 173 -46.96 -10.50 42.89
C PHE A 173 -47.19 -9.43 41.81
N THR A 174 -48.07 -8.47 42.05
CA THR A 174 -48.35 -7.38 41.11
C THR A 174 -47.16 -6.46 40.93
N PHE A 175 -46.48 -6.08 42.04
CA PHE A 175 -45.23 -5.33 41.95
C PHE A 175 -44.15 -6.13 41.25
N GLY A 176 -44.05 -7.44 41.49
CA GLY A 176 -43.10 -8.33 40.82
C GLY A 176 -43.27 -8.33 39.29
N ILE A 177 -44.53 -8.48 38.84
CA ILE A 177 -44.84 -8.40 37.40
C ILE A 177 -44.48 -7.03 36.83
N LEU A 178 -44.88 -5.95 37.52
CA LEU A 178 -44.61 -4.58 37.04
C LEU A 178 -43.11 -4.30 36.92
N PHE A 179 -42.33 -4.65 37.95
CA PHE A 179 -40.87 -4.46 37.91
C PHE A 179 -40.20 -5.35 36.85
N LEU A 180 -40.73 -6.58 36.64
CA LEU A 180 -40.22 -7.45 35.58
C LEU A 180 -40.49 -6.85 34.19
N LEU A 181 -41.68 -6.30 33.94
CA LEU A 181 -42.03 -5.63 32.70
C LEU A 181 -41.17 -4.39 32.47
N ILE A 182 -40.97 -3.57 33.49
CA ILE A 182 -40.12 -2.38 33.42
C ILE A 182 -38.66 -2.78 33.13
N THR A 183 -38.16 -3.80 33.82
CA THR A 183 -36.78 -4.30 33.60
C THR A 183 -36.59 -4.85 32.18
N LEU A 184 -37.59 -5.62 31.70
CA LEU A 184 -37.59 -6.13 30.33
C LEU A 184 -37.62 -4.98 29.31
N PHE A 185 -38.47 -3.97 29.55
CA PHE A 185 -38.55 -2.80 28.67
C PHE A 185 -37.22 -2.03 28.62
N ILE A 186 -36.63 -1.75 29.77
CA ILE A 186 -35.31 -1.09 29.84
C ILE A 186 -34.23 -1.93 29.13
N PHE A 187 -34.28 -3.26 29.34
CA PHE A 187 -33.35 -4.18 28.67
C PHE A 187 -33.47 -4.11 27.13
N LEU A 188 -34.71 -4.10 26.62
CA LEU A 188 -34.96 -3.99 25.17
C LEU A 188 -34.47 -2.63 24.62
N LEU A 189 -34.73 -1.53 25.32
CA LEU A 189 -34.24 -0.20 24.95
C LEU A 189 -32.71 -0.15 24.93
N LEU A 190 -32.03 -0.66 25.94
CA LEU A 190 -30.59 -0.71 26.00
C LEU A 190 -29.99 -1.59 24.89
N ARG A 191 -30.64 -2.71 24.58
CA ARG A 191 -30.24 -3.58 23.48
C ARG A 191 -30.36 -2.86 22.14
N GLN A 192 -31.43 -2.16 21.86
CA GLN A 192 -31.65 -1.38 20.65
C GLN A 192 -30.64 -0.26 20.54
N LYS A 193 -30.38 0.50 21.60
CA LYS A 193 -29.42 1.59 21.66
C LYS A 193 -27.97 1.12 21.44
N ASN A 194 -27.60 -0.05 21.94
CA ASN A 194 -26.22 -0.57 21.85
C ASN A 194 -25.94 -1.39 20.58
N GLN A 195 -26.95 -1.74 19.78
CA GLN A 195 -26.81 -2.53 18.57
C GLN A 195 -25.88 -1.91 17.54
N PRO A 196 -25.91 -0.59 17.26
CA PRO A 196 -25.01 0.05 16.31
C PRO A 196 -23.54 -0.08 16.69
N LEU A 197 -23.22 0.09 17.96
CA LEU A 197 -21.85 -0.04 18.46
C LEU A 197 -21.25 -1.44 18.23
N VAL A 198 -22.08 -2.47 18.35
CA VAL A 198 -21.66 -3.87 18.11
C VAL A 198 -21.45 -4.15 16.64
N THR A 199 -22.21 -3.51 15.75
CA THR A 199 -22.15 -3.72 14.30
C THR A 199 -21.05 -2.87 13.64
N VAL A 200 -20.97 -1.59 14.02
CA VAL A 200 -20.09 -0.61 13.38
C VAL A 200 -18.61 -0.76 13.77
N LEU A 201 -18.35 -1.00 15.06
CA LEU A 201 -16.95 -1.02 15.54
C LEU A 201 -16.07 -2.11 14.90
N PRO A 202 -16.55 -3.34 14.63
CA PRO A 202 -15.77 -4.34 13.90
C PRO A 202 -15.46 -3.90 12.47
N ILE A 203 -16.38 -3.20 11.80
CA ILE A 203 -16.20 -2.71 10.43
C ILE A 203 -15.13 -1.63 10.41
N LEU A 204 -15.23 -0.61 11.28
CA LEU A 204 -14.21 0.43 11.39
C LEU A 204 -12.82 -0.13 11.69
N LYS A 205 -12.73 -1.14 12.57
CA LYS A 205 -11.45 -1.81 12.86
C LYS A 205 -10.90 -2.60 11.67
N ARG A 206 -11.77 -3.16 10.83
CA ARG A 206 -11.34 -3.83 9.60
C ARG A 206 -10.91 -2.85 8.53
N MET A 207 -11.62 -1.73 8.36
CA MET A 207 -11.22 -0.67 7.44
C MET A 207 -9.80 -0.16 7.72
N LEU A 208 -9.40 -0.08 9.00
CA LEU A 208 -8.03 0.29 9.39
C LEU A 208 -6.98 -0.78 9.03
N LYS A 209 -7.37 -2.07 9.00
CA LYS A 209 -6.45 -3.18 8.71
C LYS A 209 -6.43 -3.58 7.23
N HIS A 210 -7.56 -3.48 6.57
CA HIS A 210 -7.80 -3.88 5.19
C HIS A 210 -8.62 -2.79 4.48
N PRO A 211 -8.01 -1.64 4.17
CA PRO A 211 -8.69 -0.51 3.56
C PRO A 211 -9.14 -0.79 2.11
N ASP A 212 -8.62 -1.83 1.49
CA ASP A 212 -8.98 -2.32 0.16
C ASP A 212 -10.35 -2.99 0.09
N GLU A 213 -10.85 -3.55 1.23
CA GLU A 213 -12.13 -4.23 1.29
C GLU A 213 -13.30 -3.24 1.44
N ASN A 214 -14.14 -3.14 0.42
CA ASN A 214 -15.42 -2.39 0.53
C ASN A 214 -16.51 -3.32 1.06
N ARG A 215 -16.93 -3.12 2.33
CA ARG A 215 -18.06 -3.84 2.93
C ARG A 215 -19.11 -2.85 3.39
N SER A 216 -20.30 -2.97 2.83
CA SER A 216 -21.47 -2.20 3.24
C SER A 216 -22.24 -2.88 4.38
N ILE A 217 -22.80 -2.06 5.26
CA ILE A 217 -23.74 -2.51 6.30
C ILE A 217 -25.12 -2.53 5.64
N ILE A 218 -25.65 -3.73 5.44
CA ILE A 218 -27.03 -3.91 4.97
C ILE A 218 -27.91 -4.09 6.19
N GLN A 219 -28.64 -3.04 6.59
CA GLN A 219 -29.63 -3.13 7.65
C GLN A 219 -30.90 -2.37 7.27
N GLN A 220 -32.05 -3.04 7.40
CA GLN A 220 -33.35 -2.46 7.11
C GLN A 220 -33.87 -1.69 8.31
N SER A 221 -34.31 -0.48 8.08
CA SER A 221 -35.08 0.41 8.97
C SER A 221 -34.67 0.44 10.45
N SER A 222 -33.82 1.37 10.81
CA SER A 222 -33.56 1.72 12.20
C SER A 222 -33.31 3.22 12.33
N GLU A 223 -33.50 3.76 13.53
CA GLU A 223 -33.16 5.14 13.90
C GLU A 223 -31.69 5.50 13.58
N TRP A 224 -30.87 4.51 13.22
CA TRP A 224 -29.43 4.62 12.95
C TRP A 224 -29.07 4.56 11.46
N ASN A 225 -30.04 4.66 10.56
CA ASN A 225 -29.80 4.58 9.12
C ASN A 225 -28.79 5.61 8.64
N GLU A 226 -28.91 6.86 9.08
CA GLU A 226 -27.98 7.94 8.72
C GLU A 226 -26.54 7.63 9.13
N LEU A 227 -26.35 7.03 10.32
CA LEU A 227 -25.03 6.58 10.77
C LEU A 227 -24.48 5.47 9.87
N TYR A 228 -25.32 4.49 9.51
CA TYR A 228 -24.91 3.37 8.66
C TYR A 228 -24.59 3.83 7.23
N GLU A 229 -25.39 4.72 6.67
CA GLU A 229 -25.13 5.33 5.35
C GLU A 229 -23.81 6.12 5.36
N THR A 230 -23.61 6.96 6.38
CA THR A 230 -22.37 7.73 6.52
C THR A 230 -21.13 6.83 6.62
N ILE A 231 -21.22 5.73 7.38
CA ILE A 231 -20.13 4.77 7.53
C ILE A 231 -19.89 4.01 6.23
N ASN A 232 -20.94 3.64 5.49
CA ASN A 232 -20.82 2.99 4.20
C ASN A 232 -20.14 3.93 3.18
N LEU A 233 -20.53 5.21 3.17
CA LEU A 233 -19.92 6.24 2.33
C LEU A 233 -18.43 6.42 2.69
N LEU A 234 -18.11 6.52 3.96
CA LEU A 234 -16.73 6.60 4.44
C LEU A 234 -15.92 5.35 4.05
N SER A 235 -16.50 4.15 4.21
CA SER A 235 -15.86 2.89 3.80
C SER A 235 -15.56 2.87 2.32
N GLN A 236 -16.49 3.30 1.49
CA GLN A 236 -16.32 3.40 0.04
C GLN A 236 -15.23 4.41 -0.31
N GLN A 237 -15.23 5.59 0.31
CA GLN A 237 -14.26 6.64 0.05
C GLN A 237 -12.84 6.24 0.46
N VAL A 238 -12.68 5.61 1.64
CA VAL A 238 -11.38 5.08 2.10
C VAL A 238 -10.87 4.01 1.13
N SER A 239 -11.73 3.05 0.74
CA SER A 239 -11.35 1.98 -0.20
C SER A 239 -10.97 2.54 -1.58
N GLN A 240 -11.72 3.51 -2.10
CA GLN A 240 -11.41 4.17 -3.37
C GLN A 240 -10.09 4.95 -3.29
N THR A 241 -9.88 5.72 -2.22
CA THR A 241 -8.64 6.48 -2.03
C THR A 241 -7.43 5.56 -1.90
N TYR A 242 -7.57 4.47 -1.14
CA TYR A 242 -6.50 3.49 -0.99
C TYR A 242 -6.16 2.80 -2.33
N LYS A 243 -7.17 2.36 -3.09
CA LYS A 243 -6.98 1.78 -4.43
C LYS A 243 -6.37 2.77 -5.41
N ALA A 244 -6.82 4.03 -5.40
CA ALA A 244 -6.22 5.07 -6.22
C ALA A 244 -4.75 5.32 -5.85
N TYR A 245 -4.43 5.34 -4.56
CA TYR A 245 -3.06 5.50 -4.08
C TYR A 245 -2.18 4.31 -4.50
N THR A 246 -2.62 3.07 -4.26
CA THR A 246 -1.84 1.88 -4.66
C THR A 246 -1.66 1.79 -6.17
N SER A 247 -2.72 2.08 -6.95
CA SER A 247 -2.61 2.12 -8.41
C SER A 247 -1.67 3.23 -8.91
N ALA A 248 -1.69 4.40 -8.29
CA ALA A 248 -0.75 5.48 -8.63
C ALA A 248 0.70 5.11 -8.27
N ASP A 249 0.91 4.45 -7.13
CA ASP A 249 2.22 3.98 -6.70
C ASP A 249 2.77 2.88 -7.63
N GLU A 250 1.93 1.91 -8.01
CA GLU A 250 2.28 0.88 -9.00
C GLU A 250 2.62 1.50 -10.36
N GLN A 251 1.79 2.43 -10.86
CA GLN A 251 2.07 3.14 -12.12
C GLN A 251 3.34 3.96 -12.06
N PHE A 252 3.63 4.59 -10.92
CA PHE A 252 4.87 5.34 -10.74
C PHE A 252 6.09 4.42 -10.81
N HIS A 253 6.06 3.25 -10.17
CA HIS A 253 7.14 2.28 -10.25
C HIS A 253 7.28 1.71 -11.68
N GLU A 254 6.19 1.36 -12.34
CA GLU A 254 6.20 0.89 -13.72
C GLU A 254 6.80 1.92 -14.67
N LEU A 255 6.43 3.20 -14.54
CA LEU A 255 7.04 4.28 -15.30
C LEU A 255 8.55 4.39 -15.04
N LEU A 256 8.99 4.31 -13.78
CA LEU A 256 10.42 4.34 -13.43
C LEU A 256 11.18 3.16 -14.02
N ASP A 257 10.56 1.98 -14.10
CA ASP A 257 11.17 0.77 -14.63
C ASP A 257 11.31 0.82 -16.16
N GLU A 258 10.37 1.45 -16.87
CA GLU A 258 10.41 1.63 -18.33
C GLU A 258 11.32 2.78 -18.78
N LEU A 259 11.68 3.69 -17.89
CA LEU A 259 12.55 4.81 -18.24
C LEU A 259 13.94 4.32 -18.65
N MET A 260 14.42 4.78 -19.81
CA MET A 260 15.81 4.54 -20.28
C MET A 260 16.84 5.41 -19.56
N ILE A 261 16.44 6.13 -18.52
CA ILE A 261 17.31 6.97 -17.69
C ILE A 261 17.48 6.34 -16.32
N GLY A 262 18.67 6.45 -15.76
CA GLY A 262 18.95 6.03 -14.40
C GLY A 262 18.41 7.05 -13.40
N VAL A 263 17.70 6.58 -12.37
CA VAL A 263 17.18 7.44 -11.28
C VAL A 263 17.53 6.83 -9.95
N PHE A 264 18.02 7.65 -9.02
CA PHE A 264 18.19 7.27 -7.63
C PHE A 264 17.80 8.41 -6.69
N ILE A 265 17.40 8.06 -5.46
CA ILE A 265 17.15 9.02 -4.38
C ILE A 265 17.92 8.55 -3.15
N ILE A 266 18.64 9.49 -2.53
CA ILE A 266 19.39 9.29 -1.28
C ILE A 266 18.74 10.15 -0.19
N ASP A 267 18.53 9.56 1.00
CA ASP A 267 18.02 10.27 2.17
C ASP A 267 19.14 10.95 3.00
N THR A 268 18.75 11.72 4.02
CA THR A 268 19.68 12.39 4.96
C THR A 268 20.67 11.47 5.65
N GLN A 269 20.35 10.17 5.74
CA GLN A 269 21.25 9.16 6.34
C GLN A 269 22.17 8.52 5.33
N GLY A 270 22.14 8.98 4.07
CA GLY A 270 22.89 8.42 2.96
C GLY A 270 22.34 7.10 2.44
N ARG A 271 21.10 6.74 2.69
CA ARG A 271 20.49 5.48 2.23
C ARG A 271 19.82 5.67 0.89
N LEU A 272 20.02 4.70 0.01
CA LEU A 272 19.32 4.63 -1.27
C LEU A 272 17.84 4.28 -1.06
N ARG A 273 16.96 5.28 -1.16
CA ARG A 273 15.51 5.13 -1.04
C ARG A 273 14.86 4.63 -2.31
N LEU A 274 15.40 5.05 -3.43
CA LEU A 274 14.94 4.68 -4.76
C LEU A 274 16.13 4.40 -5.65
N LEU A 275 16.04 3.37 -6.45
CA LEU A 275 17.05 2.97 -7.43
C LEU A 275 16.32 2.19 -8.53
N ASN A 276 16.08 2.82 -9.67
CA ASN A 276 15.38 2.17 -10.78
C ASN A 276 16.29 1.15 -11.51
N PRO A 277 15.73 0.18 -12.26
CA PRO A 277 16.51 -0.86 -12.93
C PRO A 277 17.60 -0.32 -13.84
N LYS A 278 17.35 0.79 -14.53
CA LYS A 278 18.34 1.39 -15.43
C LYS A 278 19.56 1.92 -14.67
N MET A 279 19.38 2.53 -13.52
CA MET A 279 20.50 2.96 -12.67
C MET A 279 21.25 1.77 -12.07
N GLN A 280 20.53 0.69 -11.71
CA GLN A 280 21.17 -0.56 -11.28
C GLN A 280 22.09 -1.12 -12.36
N GLU A 281 21.62 -1.16 -13.61
CA GLU A 281 22.42 -1.58 -14.78
C GLU A 281 23.65 -0.69 -14.96
N MET A 282 23.47 0.64 -14.96
CA MET A 282 24.55 1.62 -15.18
C MET A 282 25.65 1.54 -14.12
N LEU A 283 25.27 1.32 -12.87
CA LEU A 283 26.21 1.25 -11.74
C LEU A 283 26.61 -0.19 -11.38
N GLY A 284 26.14 -1.22 -12.09
CA GLY A 284 26.40 -2.62 -11.77
C GLY A 284 25.84 -3.04 -10.39
N LEU A 285 24.76 -2.42 -9.96
CA LEU A 285 24.11 -2.66 -8.69
C LEU A 285 22.95 -3.64 -8.81
N SER A 286 22.43 -4.10 -7.68
CA SER A 286 21.26 -4.95 -7.64
C SER A 286 20.17 -4.37 -6.72
N ALA A 287 18.93 -4.86 -6.84
CA ALA A 287 17.82 -4.45 -5.97
C ALA A 287 18.10 -4.68 -4.46
N LYS A 288 19.02 -5.59 -4.12
CA LYS A 288 19.45 -5.84 -2.73
C LYS A 288 20.17 -4.64 -2.11
N ASN A 289 20.70 -3.72 -2.93
CA ASN A 289 21.38 -2.52 -2.49
C ASN A 289 20.41 -1.38 -2.07
N MET A 290 19.10 -1.56 -2.26
CA MET A 290 18.09 -0.66 -1.72
C MET A 290 18.21 -0.58 -0.20
N GLN A 291 18.07 0.62 0.36
CA GLN A 291 18.24 0.96 1.78
C GLN A 291 19.69 0.84 2.33
N SER A 292 20.67 0.40 1.52
CA SER A 292 22.09 0.47 1.87
C SER A 292 22.61 1.89 1.81
N ASN A 293 23.70 2.17 2.54
CA ASN A 293 24.37 3.45 2.43
C ASN A 293 25.06 3.54 1.04
N TYR A 294 24.87 4.66 0.34
CA TYR A 294 25.44 4.84 -0.98
C TYR A 294 26.98 4.75 -0.99
N LEU A 295 27.67 5.12 0.09
CA LEU A 295 29.13 4.99 0.24
C LEU A 295 29.61 3.53 0.26
N GLU A 296 28.75 2.59 0.63
CA GLU A 296 29.11 1.16 0.66
C GLU A 296 28.92 0.50 -0.71
N VAL A 297 28.07 1.09 -1.55
CA VAL A 297 27.57 0.47 -2.77
C VAL A 297 28.12 1.14 -4.02
N ILE A 298 28.20 2.46 -4.04
CA ILE A 298 28.82 3.23 -5.13
C ILE A 298 30.32 3.24 -4.91
N GLN A 299 31.08 2.76 -5.90
CA GLN A 299 32.55 2.69 -5.85
C GLN A 299 33.21 3.79 -6.68
N ASP A 300 32.43 4.47 -7.55
CA ASP A 300 32.94 5.53 -8.39
C ASP A 300 33.20 6.81 -7.56
N ALA A 301 34.47 7.22 -7.50
CA ALA A 301 34.90 8.33 -6.65
C ALA A 301 34.35 9.68 -7.13
N ASP A 302 34.21 9.88 -8.44
CA ASP A 302 33.70 11.14 -8.99
C ASP A 302 32.22 11.30 -8.65
N LEU A 303 31.42 10.24 -8.77
CA LEU A 303 30.01 10.26 -8.41
C LEU A 303 29.82 10.53 -6.90
N ILE A 304 30.60 9.87 -6.04
CA ILE A 304 30.57 10.11 -4.59
C ILE A 304 30.92 11.56 -4.28
N HIS A 305 31.97 12.09 -4.92
CA HIS A 305 32.40 13.49 -4.71
C HIS A 305 31.30 14.48 -5.07
N LEU A 306 30.63 14.29 -6.21
CA LEU A 306 29.54 15.16 -6.65
C LEU A 306 28.33 15.09 -5.74
N ILE A 307 27.97 13.90 -5.23
CA ILE A 307 26.90 13.75 -4.23
C ILE A 307 27.24 14.54 -2.96
N HIS A 308 28.48 14.42 -2.46
CA HIS A 308 28.95 15.17 -1.29
C HIS A 308 28.90 16.69 -1.53
N GLN A 309 29.33 17.15 -2.70
CA GLN A 309 29.28 18.55 -3.06
C GLN A 309 27.86 19.10 -3.03
N VAL A 310 26.91 18.38 -3.63
CA VAL A 310 25.49 18.77 -3.64
C VAL A 310 24.90 18.84 -2.22
N VAL A 311 25.26 17.92 -1.37
CA VAL A 311 24.81 17.94 0.05
C VAL A 311 25.44 19.11 0.82
N ALA A 312 26.75 19.37 0.62
CA ALA A 312 27.46 20.43 1.33
C ALA A 312 27.02 21.83 0.91
N GLU A 313 26.88 22.03 -0.41
CA GLU A 313 26.52 23.33 -1.00
C GLU A 313 25.00 23.58 -1.00
N LYS A 314 24.18 22.53 -0.76
CA LYS A 314 22.70 22.57 -0.85
C LYS A 314 22.21 23.07 -2.20
N ASN A 315 22.96 22.77 -3.25
CA ASN A 315 22.72 23.25 -4.60
C ASN A 315 22.57 22.08 -5.58
N SER A 316 21.84 22.32 -6.67
CA SER A 316 21.75 21.34 -7.74
C SER A 316 22.98 21.42 -8.64
N LEU A 317 23.43 20.28 -9.16
CA LEU A 317 24.58 20.17 -10.03
C LEU A 317 24.22 19.38 -11.28
N HIS A 318 24.75 19.79 -12.43
CA HIS A 318 24.60 19.07 -13.68
C HIS A 318 25.96 18.98 -14.37
N GLN A 319 26.43 17.76 -14.61
CA GLN A 319 27.75 17.52 -15.17
C GLN A 319 27.83 16.17 -15.89
N GLU A 320 28.61 16.13 -16.97
CA GLU A 320 28.99 14.87 -17.65
C GLU A 320 30.15 14.21 -16.91
N ILE A 321 30.00 12.92 -16.58
CA ILE A 321 31.02 12.13 -15.89
C ILE A 321 31.29 10.81 -16.62
N THR A 322 32.43 10.20 -16.33
CA THR A 322 32.74 8.85 -16.82
C THR A 322 32.76 7.91 -15.63
N VAL A 323 31.76 7.04 -15.55
CA VAL A 323 31.64 6.03 -14.49
C VAL A 323 32.31 4.74 -14.93
N THR A 324 33.19 4.23 -14.07
CA THR A 324 33.96 3.00 -14.33
C THR A 324 33.45 1.80 -13.53
N GLN A 325 32.45 2.00 -12.69
CA GLN A 325 31.77 0.95 -11.96
C GLN A 325 30.83 0.20 -12.90
N GLY A 326 31.09 -1.08 -13.11
CA GLY A 326 30.29 -1.91 -14.01
C GLY A 326 31.17 -2.60 -15.08
N PRO A 327 30.55 -3.37 -16.00
CA PRO A 327 31.29 -4.19 -16.95
C PRO A 327 32.05 -3.35 -18.02
N THR A 328 31.57 -2.15 -18.29
CA THR A 328 32.18 -1.24 -19.27
C THR A 328 32.10 0.21 -18.77
N PRO A 329 33.11 1.05 -19.05
CA PRO A 329 33.03 2.47 -18.72
C PRO A 329 31.87 3.14 -19.46
N LEU A 330 31.06 3.89 -18.74
CA LEU A 330 29.91 4.62 -19.25
C LEU A 330 30.15 6.14 -19.15
N ARG A 331 29.72 6.88 -20.17
CA ARG A 331 29.61 8.34 -20.10
C ARG A 331 28.21 8.73 -19.76
N LEU A 332 28.04 9.28 -18.54
CA LEU A 332 26.75 9.67 -18.02
C LEU A 332 26.63 11.18 -18.00
N ASP A 333 25.51 11.66 -18.47
CA ASP A 333 25.02 13.02 -18.20
C ASP A 333 24.25 12.98 -16.88
N LEU A 334 24.86 13.50 -15.80
CA LEU A 334 24.39 13.39 -14.43
C LEU A 334 23.80 14.71 -13.96
N SER A 335 22.56 14.67 -13.52
CA SER A 335 21.90 15.76 -12.82
C SER A 335 21.62 15.34 -11.37
N LEU A 336 22.21 16.04 -10.42
CA LEU A 336 21.98 15.87 -9.00
C LEU A 336 21.18 17.06 -8.48
N ARG A 337 20.06 16.81 -7.81
CA ARG A 337 19.19 17.85 -7.24
C ARG A 337 19.08 17.68 -5.74
N TYR A 338 19.36 18.76 -5.01
CA TYR A 338 19.06 18.85 -3.60
C TYR A 338 17.57 19.18 -3.41
N LEU A 339 16.85 18.33 -2.72
CA LEU A 339 15.43 18.49 -2.40
C LEU A 339 15.30 18.71 -0.90
N ASP A 340 14.92 19.92 -0.50
CA ASP A 340 14.70 20.31 0.90
C ASP A 340 13.24 20.05 1.29
N ASP A 341 12.99 19.20 2.28
CA ASP A 341 11.67 19.04 2.88
C ASP A 341 11.53 19.93 4.10
N GLN A 342 11.07 21.17 3.86
CA GLN A 342 10.87 22.18 4.91
C GLN A 342 9.95 21.72 6.05
N SER A 343 9.11 20.69 5.84
CA SER A 343 8.17 20.20 6.83
C SER A 343 8.79 19.23 7.85
N ALA A 344 9.87 18.53 7.47
CA ALA A 344 10.47 17.46 8.28
C ALA A 344 11.89 17.77 8.77
N ASN A 345 12.48 18.94 8.42
CA ASN A 345 13.91 19.25 8.60
C ASN A 345 14.79 18.12 7.99
N ASP A 346 14.33 17.57 6.88
CA ASP A 346 14.90 16.43 6.16
C ASP A 346 15.29 16.87 4.74
N TYR A 347 16.26 16.23 4.10
CA TYR A 347 16.59 16.48 2.71
C TYR A 347 16.75 15.17 1.95
N GLN A 348 16.64 15.27 0.64
CA GLN A 348 16.90 14.16 -0.28
C GLN A 348 17.77 14.64 -1.42
N VAL A 349 18.62 13.75 -1.94
CA VAL A 349 19.34 13.98 -3.18
C VAL A 349 18.74 13.10 -4.27
N LEU A 350 18.15 13.75 -5.26
CA LEU A 350 17.67 13.09 -6.48
C LEU A 350 18.78 13.10 -7.52
N GLY A 351 19.20 11.91 -7.95
CA GLY A 351 20.14 11.73 -9.04
C GLY A 351 19.45 11.20 -10.28
N ILE A 352 19.68 11.84 -11.41
CA ILE A 352 19.20 11.43 -12.73
C ILE A 352 20.41 11.29 -13.65
N ALA A 353 20.57 10.15 -14.30
CA ALA A 353 21.67 9.88 -15.21
C ALA A 353 21.15 9.40 -16.57
N TYR A 354 21.70 9.98 -17.63
CA TYR A 354 21.47 9.56 -19.00
C TYR A 354 22.76 9.02 -19.61
N ASP A 355 22.69 7.83 -20.24
CA ASP A 355 23.83 7.21 -20.87
C ASP A 355 24.11 7.86 -22.24
N LEU A 356 25.17 8.64 -22.32
CA LEU A 356 25.67 9.29 -23.53
C LEU A 356 26.73 8.48 -24.25
N THR A 357 27.11 7.29 -23.76
CA THR A 357 28.26 6.52 -24.27
C THR A 357 28.17 6.34 -25.78
N ARG A 358 27.03 5.88 -26.28
CA ARG A 358 26.83 5.66 -27.73
C ARG A 358 26.85 6.97 -28.52
N VAL A 359 26.24 8.03 -27.99
CA VAL A 359 26.21 9.35 -28.64
C VAL A 359 27.63 9.91 -28.76
N ARG A 360 28.39 9.89 -27.67
CA ARG A 360 29.77 10.37 -27.65
C ARG A 360 30.71 9.55 -28.53
N GLN A 361 30.49 8.24 -28.61
CA GLN A 361 31.21 7.38 -29.56
C GLN A 361 30.93 7.78 -31.01
N LEU A 362 29.66 8.01 -31.35
CA LEU A 362 29.29 8.45 -32.71
C LEU A 362 29.84 9.84 -33.04
N GLU A 363 29.75 10.79 -32.12
CA GLU A 363 30.32 12.13 -32.28
C GLU A 363 31.83 12.06 -32.49
N LYS A 364 32.53 11.25 -31.69
CA LYS A 364 33.98 11.04 -31.86
C LYS A 364 34.32 10.43 -33.22
N MET A 365 33.58 9.36 -33.61
CA MET A 365 33.78 8.74 -34.92
C MET A 365 33.52 9.74 -36.05
N GLN A 366 32.51 10.60 -35.95
CA GLN A 366 32.23 11.64 -36.93
C GLN A 366 33.35 12.70 -36.99
N LYS A 367 33.82 13.16 -35.82
CA LYS A 367 34.93 14.13 -35.74
C LYS A 367 36.22 13.56 -36.30
N ASP A 368 36.56 12.32 -35.96
CA ASP A 368 37.74 11.62 -36.47
C ASP A 368 37.62 11.41 -37.98
N PHE A 369 36.45 11.09 -38.51
CA PHE A 369 36.16 10.98 -39.93
C PHE A 369 36.44 12.29 -40.66
N VAL A 370 35.85 13.42 -40.24
CA VAL A 370 36.05 14.74 -40.86
C VAL A 370 37.53 15.16 -40.83
N SER A 371 38.22 14.92 -39.71
CA SER A 371 39.65 15.21 -39.57
C SER A 371 40.47 14.38 -40.54
N ASN A 372 40.21 13.07 -40.63
CA ASN A 372 40.97 12.18 -41.54
C ASN A 372 40.71 12.50 -43.02
N VAL A 373 39.45 12.77 -43.40
CA VAL A 373 39.10 13.25 -44.75
C VAL A 373 39.91 14.50 -45.10
N SER A 374 39.95 15.48 -44.22
CA SER A 374 40.65 16.74 -44.43
C SER A 374 42.18 16.50 -44.66
N HIS A 375 42.75 15.61 -43.83
CA HIS A 375 44.16 15.25 -43.97
C HIS A 375 44.48 14.50 -45.28
N GLU A 376 43.66 13.49 -45.64
CA GLU A 376 43.84 12.68 -46.83
C GLU A 376 43.61 13.47 -48.16
N LEU A 377 42.75 14.50 -48.13
CA LEU A 377 42.52 15.43 -49.22
C LEU A 377 43.67 16.47 -49.35
N LYS A 378 44.14 16.99 -48.20
CA LYS A 378 45.16 18.03 -48.18
C LYS A 378 46.50 17.55 -48.81
N THR A 379 46.90 16.32 -48.54
CA THR A 379 48.22 15.77 -49.02
C THR A 379 48.34 15.77 -50.53
N PRO A 380 47.44 15.16 -51.33
CA PRO A 380 47.54 15.18 -52.78
C PRO A 380 47.40 16.60 -53.38
N VAL A 381 46.56 17.44 -52.79
CA VAL A 381 46.34 18.83 -53.19
C VAL A 381 47.67 19.62 -53.03
N THR A 382 48.35 19.48 -51.88
CA THR A 382 49.61 20.15 -51.62
C THR A 382 50.70 19.64 -52.55
N SER A 383 50.72 18.33 -52.85
CA SER A 383 51.64 17.72 -53.81
C SER A 383 51.44 18.27 -55.24
N LEU A 384 50.15 18.31 -55.68
CA LEU A 384 49.80 18.89 -56.99
C LEU A 384 50.23 20.35 -57.11
N LEU A 385 49.99 21.17 -56.09
CA LEU A 385 50.40 22.57 -56.06
C LEU A 385 51.95 22.69 -56.14
N GLY A 386 52.66 21.95 -55.30
CA GLY A 386 54.11 22.01 -55.24
C GLY A 386 54.78 21.59 -56.57
N PHE A 387 54.30 20.52 -57.22
CA PHE A 387 54.80 20.13 -58.54
C PHE A 387 54.43 21.14 -59.60
N THR A 388 53.25 21.74 -59.55
CA THR A 388 52.81 22.79 -60.47
C THR A 388 53.74 24.03 -60.34
N GLU A 389 53.97 24.49 -59.10
CA GLU A 389 54.88 25.61 -58.81
C GLU A 389 56.29 25.31 -59.32
N THR A 390 56.86 24.13 -59.05
CA THR A 390 58.19 23.73 -59.48
C THR A 390 58.31 23.68 -61.01
N LEU A 391 57.29 23.22 -61.71
CA LEU A 391 57.22 23.25 -63.16
C LEU A 391 57.20 24.67 -63.73
N ILE A 392 56.46 25.58 -63.10
CA ILE A 392 56.35 26.98 -63.48
C ILE A 392 57.72 27.68 -63.29
N ASP A 393 58.43 27.38 -62.20
CA ASP A 393 59.72 27.96 -61.84
C ASP A 393 60.90 27.46 -62.68
N GLY A 394 60.62 26.68 -63.72
CA GLY A 394 61.63 26.34 -64.72
C GLY A 394 61.87 24.83 -64.88
N ALA A 395 61.41 23.97 -64.01
CA ALA A 395 61.59 22.51 -64.13
C ALA A 395 60.94 21.91 -65.41
N LYS A 396 60.03 22.63 -66.08
CA LYS A 396 59.41 22.29 -67.37
C LYS A 396 60.34 22.25 -68.51
N GLU A 397 61.51 22.87 -68.37
CA GLU A 397 62.56 22.91 -69.47
C GLU A 397 63.31 21.59 -69.58
N ASP A 398 63.32 20.74 -68.53
CA ASP A 398 63.86 19.39 -68.62
C ASP A 398 62.72 18.39 -68.94
N PRO A 399 62.77 17.78 -70.18
CA PRO A 399 61.71 16.87 -70.61
C PRO A 399 61.50 15.63 -69.70
N LYS A 400 62.58 15.15 -69.08
CA LYS A 400 62.47 13.98 -68.14
C LYS A 400 61.78 14.35 -66.83
N VAL A 401 62.16 15.51 -66.29
CA VAL A 401 61.55 16.03 -65.07
C VAL A 401 60.08 16.39 -65.30
N LEU A 402 59.77 17.01 -66.43
CA LEU A 402 58.41 17.32 -66.84
C LEU A 402 57.55 16.06 -66.90
N ASP A 403 58.00 15.02 -67.61
CA ASP A 403 57.25 13.77 -67.74
C ASP A 403 57.07 13.09 -66.39
N GLN A 404 58.11 13.05 -65.57
CA GLN A 404 58.02 12.48 -64.21
C GLN A 404 57.01 13.23 -63.31
N PHE A 405 57.07 14.57 -63.32
CA PHE A 405 56.16 15.36 -62.51
C PHE A 405 54.71 15.25 -62.99
N LEU A 406 54.45 15.26 -64.28
CA LEU A 406 53.16 15.05 -64.88
C LEU A 406 52.59 13.68 -64.50
N HIS A 407 53.40 12.63 -64.50
CA HIS A 407 52.98 11.30 -64.05
C HIS A 407 52.60 11.25 -62.55
N ILE A 408 53.39 11.93 -61.70
CA ILE A 408 53.04 12.02 -60.24
C ILE A 408 51.77 12.81 -60.05
N MET A 409 51.63 13.95 -60.71
CA MET A 409 50.42 14.77 -60.65
C MET A 409 49.15 14.01 -61.12
N GLN A 410 49.25 13.26 -62.20
CA GLN A 410 48.19 12.43 -62.73
C GLN A 410 47.79 11.37 -61.72
N LYS A 411 48.74 10.70 -61.08
CA LYS A 411 48.51 9.69 -60.06
C LYS A 411 47.83 10.29 -58.81
N ASP A 412 48.29 11.47 -58.36
CA ASP A 412 47.68 12.17 -57.21
C ASP A 412 46.28 12.68 -57.53
N ALA A 413 46.01 13.15 -58.75
CA ALA A 413 44.67 13.53 -59.19
C ALA A 413 43.68 12.33 -59.22
N GLN A 414 44.13 11.19 -59.75
CA GLN A 414 43.36 9.95 -59.79
C GLN A 414 43.06 9.45 -58.38
N ARG A 415 44.05 9.51 -57.48
CA ARG A 415 43.83 9.15 -56.05
C ARG A 415 42.81 10.07 -55.36
N LEU A 416 42.87 11.38 -55.64
CA LEU A 416 41.93 12.35 -55.13
C LEU A 416 40.50 12.05 -55.62
N GLN A 417 40.35 11.75 -56.93
CA GLN A 417 39.08 11.37 -57.52
C GLN A 417 38.50 10.12 -56.86
N GLN A 418 39.32 9.08 -56.65
CA GLN A 418 38.90 7.84 -55.97
C GLN A 418 38.51 8.12 -54.55
N LEU A 419 39.27 8.91 -53.79
CA LEU A 419 38.92 9.26 -52.40
C LEU A 419 37.58 9.99 -52.31
N ILE A 420 37.30 10.95 -53.17
CA ILE A 420 36.05 11.66 -53.27
C ILE A 420 34.90 10.68 -53.53
N GLN A 421 35.06 9.75 -54.48
CA GLN A 421 34.09 8.75 -54.82
C GLN A 421 33.73 7.84 -53.63
N GLU A 422 34.76 7.34 -52.94
CA GLU A 422 34.57 6.49 -51.73
C GLU A 422 33.90 7.24 -50.59
N ILE A 423 34.18 8.54 -50.39
CA ILE A 423 33.49 9.38 -49.42
C ILE A 423 32.01 9.54 -49.77
N LEU A 424 31.68 9.76 -51.06
CA LEU A 424 30.33 9.86 -51.54
C LEU A 424 29.58 8.52 -51.38
N GLU A 425 30.22 7.38 -51.63
CA GLU A 425 29.67 6.05 -51.40
C GLU A 425 29.31 5.83 -49.91
N LEU A 426 30.22 6.17 -49.00
CA LEU A 426 29.97 6.10 -47.55
C LEU A 426 28.87 7.05 -47.09
N SER A 427 28.75 8.25 -47.67
CA SER A 427 27.69 9.22 -47.36
C SER A 427 26.33 8.76 -47.84
N ARG A 428 26.26 8.16 -49.04
CA ARG A 428 25.01 7.62 -49.60
C ARG A 428 24.45 6.46 -48.79
N ALA A 429 25.31 5.67 -48.19
CA ALA A 429 24.92 4.57 -47.32
C ALA A 429 24.11 5.00 -46.07
N SER A 430 24.26 6.27 -45.68
CA SER A 430 23.50 6.85 -44.53
C SER A 430 22.15 7.46 -44.97
N ALA A 431 21.87 7.53 -46.26
CA ALA A 431 20.62 8.10 -46.78
C ALA A 431 19.59 6.98 -47.06
N THR A 432 18.34 7.19 -46.71
CA THR A 432 17.20 6.28 -46.99
C THR A 432 16.84 6.34 -48.49
N ILE A 433 17.78 5.98 -49.39
CA ILE A 433 17.53 5.95 -50.82
C ILE A 433 17.02 4.56 -51.18
N PRO A 434 15.89 4.42 -51.86
CA PRO A 434 15.41 3.12 -52.35
C PRO A 434 16.32 2.63 -53.46
N TYR A 435 17.08 1.57 -53.22
CA TYR A 435 17.89 0.89 -54.23
C TYR A 435 17.03 -0.15 -54.94
N ALA A 436 17.09 -0.18 -56.28
CA ALA A 436 16.41 -1.18 -57.08
C ALA A 436 17.08 -2.56 -56.95
N GLU A 437 16.27 -3.59 -56.75
CA GLU A 437 16.73 -4.97 -56.73
C GLU A 437 16.83 -5.50 -58.17
N GLN A 438 17.91 -6.21 -58.47
CA GLN A 438 18.18 -6.81 -59.75
C GLN A 438 18.66 -8.24 -59.57
N GLU A 439 18.34 -9.04 -60.57
CA GLU A 439 18.83 -10.41 -60.66
C GLU A 439 20.19 -10.42 -61.33
N ILE A 440 21.19 -10.99 -60.67
CA ILE A 440 22.55 -11.13 -61.19
C ILE A 440 22.97 -12.60 -61.27
N THR A 441 23.65 -12.99 -62.33
CA THR A 441 24.32 -14.27 -62.48
C THR A 441 25.72 -14.14 -61.87
N LEU A 442 26.00 -14.81 -60.77
CA LEU A 442 27.19 -14.60 -59.94
C LEU A 442 28.50 -14.84 -60.72
N GLU A 443 28.58 -15.90 -61.53
CA GLU A 443 29.75 -16.20 -62.33
C GLU A 443 30.05 -15.08 -63.30
N LYS A 444 29.09 -14.63 -64.10
CA LYS A 444 29.21 -13.53 -65.04
C LYS A 444 29.61 -12.24 -64.34
N PHE A 445 29.00 -11.91 -63.25
CA PHE A 445 29.26 -10.72 -62.47
C PHE A 445 30.68 -10.68 -61.92
N ILE A 446 31.17 -11.79 -61.33
CA ILE A 446 32.58 -11.88 -60.84
C ILE A 446 33.57 -11.81 -61.99
N THR A 447 33.24 -12.49 -63.08
CA THR A 447 34.12 -12.49 -64.29
C THR A 447 34.23 -11.08 -64.90
N GLU A 448 33.17 -10.30 -64.96
CA GLU A 448 33.22 -8.91 -65.45
C GLU A 448 34.11 -8.04 -64.55
N ILE A 449 33.97 -8.19 -63.17
CA ILE A 449 34.87 -7.45 -62.26
C ILE A 449 36.32 -7.86 -62.45
N LEU A 450 36.63 -9.15 -62.50
CA LEU A 450 37.99 -9.63 -62.71
C LEU A 450 38.57 -9.15 -64.11
N GLY A 451 37.71 -9.06 -65.11
CA GLY A 451 38.08 -8.54 -66.45
C GLY A 451 38.57 -7.10 -66.41
N SER A 452 38.02 -6.26 -65.55
CA SER A 452 38.46 -4.86 -65.38
C SER A 452 39.82 -4.73 -64.71
N TYR A 453 40.35 -5.77 -64.06
CA TYR A 453 41.64 -5.81 -63.41
C TYR A 453 42.69 -6.66 -64.14
N GLN A 454 42.51 -7.06 -65.41
CA GLN A 454 43.31 -7.98 -66.17
C GLN A 454 44.78 -7.52 -66.30
N GLN A 455 45.02 -6.21 -66.49
CA GLN A 455 46.37 -5.65 -66.53
C GLN A 455 47.11 -5.78 -65.18
N GLN A 456 46.44 -5.54 -64.09
CA GLN A 456 47.01 -5.61 -62.73
C GLN A 456 47.30 -7.06 -62.34
N LEU A 457 46.40 -7.98 -62.69
CA LEU A 457 46.55 -9.42 -62.46
C LEU A 457 47.74 -9.95 -63.26
N ALA A 458 47.90 -9.54 -64.57
CA ALA A 458 49.00 -9.92 -65.40
C ALA A 458 50.35 -9.31 -64.95
N ALA A 459 50.37 -8.05 -64.51
CA ALA A 459 51.54 -7.40 -63.98
C ALA A 459 52.16 -8.08 -62.77
N LYS A 460 51.33 -8.67 -61.90
CA LYS A 460 51.71 -9.45 -60.69
C LYS A 460 51.73 -10.97 -60.92
N GLN A 461 51.43 -11.44 -62.15
CA GLN A 461 51.33 -12.86 -62.51
C GLN A 461 50.41 -13.64 -61.57
N LEU A 462 49.28 -13.03 -61.16
CA LEU A 462 48.33 -13.62 -60.24
C LEU A 462 47.40 -14.63 -60.93
N LYS A 463 47.24 -15.80 -60.35
CA LYS A 463 46.26 -16.81 -60.79
C LYS A 463 44.90 -16.56 -60.13
N THR A 464 43.83 -16.48 -60.91
CA THR A 464 42.50 -16.35 -60.41
C THR A 464 41.72 -17.65 -60.59
N VAL A 465 41.01 -18.10 -59.55
CA VAL A 465 40.17 -19.31 -59.58
C VAL A 465 38.82 -18.92 -59.05
N VAL A 466 37.77 -19.28 -59.79
CA VAL A 466 36.38 -19.06 -59.36
C VAL A 466 35.69 -20.40 -59.12
N HIS A 467 35.16 -20.59 -57.95
CA HIS A 467 34.43 -21.80 -57.55
C HIS A 467 32.99 -21.45 -57.20
N GLY A 468 32.03 -22.12 -57.86
CA GLY A 468 30.62 -21.99 -57.61
C GLY A 468 29.79 -22.71 -58.67
N LEU A 469 28.52 -22.80 -58.50
CA LEU A 469 27.65 -23.36 -59.54
C LEU A 469 27.45 -22.30 -60.62
N PRO A 470 27.79 -22.58 -61.93
CA PRO A 470 27.74 -21.61 -63.00
C PRO A 470 26.36 -20.96 -63.02
N GLU A 471 25.44 -20.91 -63.33
CA GLU A 471 24.12 -20.30 -63.43
C GLU A 471 23.46 -19.91 -62.10
N SER A 472 24.21 -19.80 -60.98
CA SER A 472 23.65 -19.33 -59.73
C SER A 472 23.16 -17.87 -59.87
N GLN A 473 21.85 -17.70 -59.69
CA GLN A 473 21.21 -16.38 -59.70
C GLN A 473 21.05 -15.87 -58.29
N PHE A 474 21.31 -14.58 -58.09
CA PHE A 474 21.16 -13.88 -56.84
C PHE A 474 20.43 -12.56 -57.05
N PHE A 475 19.34 -12.37 -56.32
CA PHE A 475 18.54 -11.17 -56.38
C PHE A 475 18.99 -10.20 -55.29
N THR A 476 19.44 -9.01 -55.68
CA THR A 476 20.06 -8.06 -54.74
C THR A 476 20.09 -6.64 -55.30
N LYS A 477 20.40 -5.68 -54.43
CA LYS A 477 20.64 -4.27 -54.78
C LYS A 477 22.01 -4.15 -55.37
N TYR A 478 22.09 -4.08 -56.70
CA TYR A 478 23.34 -4.08 -57.46
C TYR A 478 24.31 -2.98 -57.00
N GLU A 479 23.78 -1.77 -56.74
CA GLU A 479 24.56 -0.60 -56.35
C GLU A 479 25.27 -0.78 -54.99
N LEU A 480 24.77 -1.67 -54.12
CA LEU A 480 25.39 -2.00 -52.85
C LEU A 480 26.29 -3.24 -52.95
N PHE A 481 25.91 -4.22 -53.78
CA PHE A 481 26.63 -5.48 -53.91
C PHE A 481 27.90 -5.34 -54.76
N TYR A 482 27.84 -4.56 -55.83
CA TYR A 482 29.00 -4.33 -56.71
C TYR A 482 30.19 -3.74 -55.97
N PRO A 483 30.10 -2.66 -55.16
CA PRO A 483 31.24 -2.13 -54.41
C PRO A 483 31.79 -3.12 -53.37
N ILE A 484 30.97 -3.98 -52.78
CA ILE A 484 31.45 -5.01 -51.85
C ILE A 484 32.42 -5.93 -52.55
N VAL A 485 32.00 -6.58 -53.65
CA VAL A 485 32.79 -7.57 -54.34
C VAL A 485 34.01 -6.92 -54.97
N LYS A 486 33.84 -5.74 -55.57
CA LYS A 486 34.90 -4.95 -56.13
C LYS A 486 36.03 -4.66 -55.13
N ASN A 487 35.69 -4.09 -53.96
CA ASN A 487 36.68 -3.75 -52.94
C ASN A 487 37.41 -4.99 -52.37
N LEU A 488 36.70 -6.12 -52.22
CA LEU A 488 37.33 -7.37 -51.77
C LEU A 488 38.33 -7.88 -52.82
N ILE A 489 37.98 -7.84 -54.11
CA ILE A 489 38.91 -8.24 -55.23
C ILE A 489 40.08 -7.26 -55.33
N GLU A 490 39.87 -5.96 -55.27
CA GLU A 490 40.90 -4.95 -55.23
C GLU A 490 41.89 -5.18 -54.09
N ASN A 491 41.44 -5.42 -52.90
CA ASN A 491 42.28 -5.74 -51.76
C ASN A 491 43.09 -7.03 -51.99
N ALA A 492 42.47 -8.07 -52.51
CA ALA A 492 43.14 -9.33 -52.81
C ALA A 492 44.27 -9.12 -53.86
N ILE A 493 44.02 -8.33 -54.90
CA ILE A 493 45.02 -8.00 -55.91
C ILE A 493 46.15 -7.14 -55.30
N GLN A 494 45.80 -6.16 -54.49
CA GLN A 494 46.72 -5.21 -53.91
C GLN A 494 47.76 -5.89 -52.99
N TYR A 495 47.25 -6.77 -52.08
CA TYR A 495 48.05 -7.36 -51.02
C TYR A 495 48.57 -8.76 -51.32
N SER A 496 48.20 -9.38 -52.45
CA SER A 496 48.84 -10.60 -52.96
C SER A 496 50.31 -10.34 -53.43
N GLN A 497 51.13 -11.34 -53.19
CA GLN A 497 52.53 -11.37 -53.69
C GLN A 497 52.56 -11.72 -55.18
N GLU A 498 53.67 -11.44 -55.86
CA GLU A 498 53.89 -11.88 -57.24
C GLU A 498 53.77 -13.42 -57.33
N ASN A 499 53.19 -13.92 -58.41
CA ASN A 499 52.87 -15.34 -58.63
C ASN A 499 51.89 -15.95 -57.65
N GLY A 500 51.18 -15.13 -56.89
CA GLY A 500 50.15 -15.58 -55.94
C GLY A 500 48.86 -16.07 -56.59
N GLN A 501 47.90 -16.44 -55.75
CA GLN A 501 46.60 -16.91 -56.20
C GLN A 501 45.47 -16.17 -55.47
N ILE A 502 44.41 -15.83 -56.20
CA ILE A 502 43.13 -15.32 -55.66
C ILE A 502 42.09 -16.33 -56.01
N THR A 503 41.41 -16.82 -54.94
CA THR A 503 40.30 -17.79 -55.05
C THR A 503 39.01 -17.13 -54.61
N ILE A 504 38.01 -17.09 -55.52
CA ILE A 504 36.66 -16.58 -55.19
C ILE A 504 35.71 -17.75 -55.20
N SER A 505 35.05 -17.97 -54.06
CA SER A 505 34.08 -19.06 -53.93
C SER A 505 32.71 -18.52 -53.56
N TYR A 506 31.65 -19.01 -54.18
CA TYR A 506 30.29 -18.65 -53.83
C TYR A 506 29.39 -19.88 -53.80
N ALA A 507 28.43 -19.86 -52.83
CA ALA A 507 27.41 -20.87 -52.71
C ALA A 507 26.11 -20.23 -52.19
N ILE A 508 24.97 -20.74 -52.65
CA ILE A 508 23.67 -20.38 -52.14
C ILE A 508 23.12 -21.55 -51.33
N GLU A 509 23.12 -21.41 -50.03
CA GLU A 509 22.70 -22.44 -49.09
C GLU A 509 21.80 -21.82 -48.00
N ASN A 510 20.78 -22.54 -47.52
CA ASN A 510 19.92 -22.11 -46.42
C ASN A 510 19.30 -20.71 -46.59
N GLN A 511 18.91 -20.35 -47.82
CA GLN A 511 18.40 -19.00 -48.16
C GLN A 511 19.42 -17.86 -47.92
N GLN A 512 20.69 -18.16 -48.03
CA GLN A 512 21.79 -17.18 -47.93
C GLN A 512 22.79 -17.39 -49.07
N LEU A 513 23.31 -16.26 -49.58
CA LEU A 513 24.52 -16.27 -50.39
C LEU A 513 25.70 -16.22 -49.46
N ARG A 514 26.62 -17.15 -49.60
CA ARG A 514 27.96 -17.11 -49.01
C ARG A 514 28.96 -16.88 -50.13
N LEU A 515 29.70 -15.76 -50.09
CA LEU A 515 30.74 -15.42 -51.04
C LEU A 515 32.03 -15.19 -50.26
N SER A 516 33.11 -15.84 -50.68
CA SER A 516 34.43 -15.67 -50.07
C SER A 516 35.46 -15.27 -51.13
N VAL A 517 36.35 -14.34 -50.78
CA VAL A 517 37.50 -13.93 -51.53
C VAL A 517 38.73 -14.23 -50.71
N GLN A 518 39.56 -15.15 -51.19
CA GLN A 518 40.80 -15.59 -50.56
C GLN A 518 42.01 -15.15 -51.40
N ASP A 519 43.04 -14.61 -50.76
CA ASP A 519 44.33 -14.27 -51.34
C ASP A 519 45.44 -15.02 -50.62
N THR A 520 46.59 -15.13 -51.32
CA THR A 520 47.85 -15.70 -50.79
C THR A 520 48.85 -14.56 -50.48
N GLY A 521 48.36 -13.50 -49.90
CA GLY A 521 49.10 -12.30 -49.61
C GLY A 521 49.82 -12.28 -48.26
N ILE A 522 50.12 -11.07 -47.80
CA ILE A 522 50.88 -10.83 -46.55
C ILE A 522 50.18 -11.23 -45.31
N GLY A 523 48.84 -11.40 -45.36
CA GLY A 523 47.99 -11.65 -44.18
C GLY A 523 47.89 -10.47 -43.21
N ILE A 524 47.04 -10.60 -42.19
CA ILE A 524 46.72 -9.55 -41.23
C ILE A 524 46.91 -10.08 -39.81
N SER A 525 47.58 -9.30 -38.94
CA SER A 525 47.77 -9.68 -37.55
C SER A 525 46.44 -9.70 -36.79
N GLN A 526 46.29 -10.57 -35.78
CA GLN A 526 45.06 -10.67 -34.99
C GLN A 526 44.64 -9.32 -34.37
N LYS A 527 45.59 -8.50 -33.93
CA LYS A 527 45.35 -7.18 -33.37
C LYS A 527 44.76 -6.20 -34.40
N ASP A 528 45.11 -6.34 -35.66
CA ASP A 528 44.66 -5.45 -36.73
C ASP A 528 43.33 -5.90 -37.33
N GLN A 529 42.98 -7.20 -37.22
CA GLN A 529 41.73 -7.77 -37.79
C GLN A 529 40.46 -7.12 -37.24
N GLU A 530 40.46 -6.68 -35.99
CA GLU A 530 39.34 -5.97 -35.39
C GLU A 530 39.19 -4.54 -35.92
N ARG A 531 40.30 -3.94 -36.42
CA ARG A 531 40.40 -2.53 -36.79
C ARG A 531 40.35 -2.25 -38.26
N ILE A 532 40.60 -3.24 -39.12
CA ILE A 532 40.67 -3.04 -40.57
C ILE A 532 39.38 -2.53 -41.19
N PHE A 533 38.25 -2.63 -40.49
CA PHE A 533 36.95 -2.10 -40.89
C PHE A 533 36.72 -0.65 -40.42
N GLU A 534 37.65 -0.12 -39.57
CA GLU A 534 37.62 1.30 -39.18
C GLU A 534 37.92 2.17 -40.39
N ARG A 535 37.25 3.30 -40.56
CA ARG A 535 37.47 4.26 -41.65
C ARG A 535 38.88 4.81 -41.58
N PHE A 536 39.60 4.85 -42.72
CA PHE A 536 40.99 5.30 -42.85
C PHE A 536 42.01 4.46 -42.08
N TYR A 537 41.62 3.30 -41.55
CA TYR A 537 42.58 2.43 -40.89
C TYR A 537 43.48 1.71 -41.90
N ARG A 538 44.77 1.64 -41.59
CA ARG A 538 45.82 0.98 -42.41
C ARG A 538 46.85 0.38 -41.47
N VAL A 539 47.19 -0.89 -41.67
CA VAL A 539 48.15 -1.65 -40.85
C VAL A 539 49.56 -0.99 -40.90
N ASP A 540 50.00 -0.46 -42.06
CA ASP A 540 51.28 0.18 -42.20
C ASP A 540 51.16 1.50 -42.99
N LYS A 541 51.17 2.64 -42.29
CA LYS A 541 51.01 3.99 -42.85
C LYS A 541 52.19 4.42 -43.72
N ALA A 542 53.42 3.89 -43.52
CA ALA A 542 54.58 4.30 -44.21
C ALA A 542 54.75 3.60 -45.60
N ARG A 543 54.51 2.28 -45.61
CA ARG A 543 54.62 1.45 -46.80
C ARG A 543 53.45 1.64 -47.78
N SER A 544 52.34 1.97 -47.27
CA SER A 544 51.07 2.08 -47.99
C SER A 544 50.86 3.43 -48.70
N ARG A 545 51.67 4.48 -48.44
CA ARG A 545 51.66 5.72 -49.23
C ARG A 545 52.02 5.49 -50.70
N HIS A 546 52.87 4.51 -51.02
CA HIS A 546 53.26 4.16 -52.37
C HIS A 546 52.30 3.21 -53.09
N SER A 547 51.47 2.48 -52.35
CA SER A 547 50.52 1.49 -52.86
C SER A 547 49.09 2.01 -53.12
N GLY A 548 48.78 3.27 -52.78
CA GLY A 548 47.60 3.99 -53.28
C GLY A 548 46.30 3.75 -52.53
N GLY A 549 46.21 2.89 -51.51
CA GLY A 549 44.94 2.61 -50.81
C GLY A 549 44.46 3.77 -49.93
N THR A 550 43.16 4.03 -49.87
CA THR A 550 42.50 5.10 -49.10
C THR A 550 42.20 4.71 -47.67
N GLY A 551 42.06 3.40 -47.37
CA GLY A 551 41.63 2.88 -46.11
C GLY A 551 40.11 2.98 -45.90
N LEU A 552 39.32 3.25 -46.94
CA LEU A 552 37.86 3.31 -46.91
C LEU A 552 37.20 2.05 -47.47
N GLY A 553 37.89 1.29 -48.35
CA GLY A 553 37.28 0.16 -49.06
C GLY A 553 36.67 -0.90 -48.17
N LEU A 554 37.35 -1.36 -47.08
CA LEU A 554 36.79 -2.35 -46.15
C LEU A 554 35.68 -1.77 -45.28
N ALA A 555 35.71 -0.49 -44.94
CA ALA A 555 34.62 0.19 -44.26
C ALA A 555 33.36 0.27 -45.16
N ILE A 556 33.51 0.46 -46.47
CA ILE A 556 32.41 0.38 -47.45
C ILE A 556 31.86 -1.05 -47.50
N VAL A 557 32.74 -2.06 -47.56
CA VAL A 557 32.32 -3.48 -47.57
C VAL A 557 31.49 -3.80 -46.35
N GLN A 558 31.92 -3.44 -45.14
CA GLN A 558 31.16 -3.68 -43.90
C GLN A 558 29.80 -2.98 -43.93
N ASN A 559 29.80 -1.68 -44.20
CA ASN A 559 28.58 -0.87 -44.20
C ASN A 559 27.55 -1.37 -45.22
N TYR A 560 27.96 -1.67 -46.44
CA TYR A 560 27.05 -2.15 -47.47
C TYR A 560 26.56 -3.59 -47.20
N THR A 561 27.43 -4.44 -46.60
CA THR A 561 27.01 -5.78 -46.15
C THR A 561 25.93 -5.69 -45.08
N GLU A 562 26.10 -4.77 -44.11
CA GLU A 562 25.07 -4.52 -43.08
C GLU A 562 23.77 -3.97 -43.67
N LEU A 563 23.84 -3.04 -44.65
CA LEU A 563 22.64 -2.52 -45.35
C LEU A 563 21.90 -3.58 -46.16
N LEU A 564 22.60 -4.62 -46.63
CA LEU A 564 22.00 -5.80 -47.26
C LEU A 564 21.51 -6.85 -46.25
N GLY A 565 21.59 -6.56 -44.93
CA GLY A 565 21.18 -7.48 -43.86
C GLY A 565 22.13 -8.66 -43.67
N GLY A 566 23.38 -8.55 -44.16
CA GLY A 566 24.37 -9.60 -44.12
C GLY A 566 25.41 -9.44 -43.01
N LYS A 567 26.39 -10.32 -43.05
CA LYS A 567 27.57 -10.32 -42.15
C LYS A 567 28.85 -10.55 -42.94
N ILE A 568 29.95 -9.91 -42.51
CA ILE A 568 31.29 -10.16 -43.00
C ILE A 568 32.14 -10.84 -41.92
N ALA A 569 32.92 -11.83 -42.32
CA ALA A 569 33.89 -12.53 -41.47
C ALA A 569 35.28 -12.49 -42.16
N ILE A 570 36.32 -12.52 -41.36
CA ILE A 570 37.72 -12.58 -41.80
C ILE A 570 38.42 -13.79 -41.18
N ASP A 571 39.21 -14.48 -41.96
CA ASP A 571 40.18 -15.47 -41.50
C ASP A 571 41.55 -15.12 -42.16
N SER A 572 42.52 -14.78 -41.33
CA SER A 572 43.81 -14.31 -41.83
C SER A 572 44.96 -14.65 -40.90
N HIS A 573 46.07 -15.09 -41.50
CA HIS A 573 47.32 -15.37 -40.79
C HIS A 573 48.50 -14.70 -41.53
N LEU A 574 49.34 -14.05 -40.72
CA LEU A 574 50.55 -13.38 -41.31
C LEU A 574 51.38 -14.33 -42.15
N GLY A 575 51.66 -13.92 -43.41
CA GLY A 575 52.43 -14.68 -44.37
C GLY A 575 51.66 -15.81 -45.08
N LEU A 576 50.42 -16.09 -44.74
CA LEU A 576 49.58 -17.14 -45.34
C LEU A 576 48.45 -16.61 -46.21
N GLY A 577 48.13 -15.31 -46.08
CA GLY A 577 47.08 -14.67 -46.84
C GLY A 577 45.83 -14.37 -46.02
N THR A 578 44.75 -13.93 -46.66
CA THR A 578 43.49 -13.51 -46.04
C THR A 578 42.30 -14.07 -46.82
N THR A 579 41.29 -14.47 -46.08
CA THR A 579 39.97 -14.87 -46.60
C THR A 579 38.91 -13.95 -46.00
N PHE A 580 38.25 -13.16 -46.84
CA PHE A 580 37.04 -12.44 -46.46
C PHE A 580 35.80 -13.24 -46.90
N THR A 581 34.86 -13.44 -46.00
CA THR A 581 33.62 -14.15 -46.28
C THR A 581 32.44 -13.25 -45.97
N ILE A 582 31.59 -12.98 -46.94
CA ILE A 582 30.30 -12.29 -46.74
C ILE A 582 29.17 -13.29 -46.80
N THR A 583 28.16 -13.11 -45.96
CA THR A 583 26.94 -13.90 -45.93
C THR A 583 25.77 -12.94 -46.05
N LEU A 584 24.97 -13.07 -47.11
CA LEU A 584 23.84 -12.19 -47.39
C LEU A 584 22.54 -13.03 -47.42
N PRO A 585 21.44 -12.56 -46.85
CA PRO A 585 20.15 -13.21 -46.97
C PRO A 585 19.65 -13.12 -48.44
N LEU A 586 18.96 -14.16 -48.90
CA LEU A 586 18.21 -14.05 -50.16
C LEU A 586 16.94 -13.20 -49.92
N THR A 587 16.83 -12.09 -50.61
CA THR A 587 15.58 -11.36 -50.70
C THR A 587 14.59 -12.18 -51.52
N LYS A 588 13.40 -12.44 -50.99
CA LYS A 588 12.34 -13.06 -51.78
C LYS A 588 11.85 -12.06 -52.82
N LYS A 589 11.79 -12.50 -54.09
CA LYS A 589 11.12 -11.77 -55.12
C LYS A 589 9.72 -11.41 -54.63
N GLU A 590 9.43 -10.13 -54.37
CA GLU A 590 8.05 -9.70 -54.22
C GLU A 590 7.33 -9.99 -55.52
N ALA A 591 6.30 -10.85 -55.43
CA ALA A 591 5.57 -11.36 -56.58
C ALA A 591 4.59 -10.31 -57.09
#